data_06f0174a61a022dcc703f6180090274f
#
_entry.id   06f0174a61a022dcc703f6180090274f
#
_cell.length_a   1.000
_cell.length_b   1.000
_cell.length_c   1.000
_cell.angle_alpha   90.00
_cell.angle_beta   90.00
_cell.angle_gamma   90.00
#
_symmetry.space_group_name_H-M   'P 1'
#
loop_
_entity.id
_entity.type
_entity.pdbx_description
1 polymer ?
#
loop_
_entity_poly.entity_id
_entity_poly.type
_entity_poly.pdbx_seq_one_letter_code
_entity_poly.pdbx_strand_id
1 'polypeptide(L)'
;MSAIKDHYKQMLDEYHIVWEERQHTEELILNADEVVKSPGIPGDAPMMLKIQEKGIPVISEIEFAGRYTDAKMVCITGSNGKTTTTSLIYHIFKSAGYNVGLAGNIGQSLAYQVATCDYDYYIIELSSFQLDNMYEFRANIAILLNITPDHLDRYNYNMQEYVDAKFRILQNQTDDDAFIFWNDDPIIQRELSKHGIHAKLYPFAEDKREGVMAYTDSDELYFTAPYAFNMEQEELALTGKHNLYNSMAAGISASLSGIGKEVIREALSTFRGVEHRLEYVARVRGVDYINDSKATNVNSCWYALQSMTQKTILIIGGKDKGNDYTEIADLVREKCVGLIYMGLHNEKLHEFFDPFGLPVADVQSMKDAVDAAYRMAKSGEAVLLSPCCASFDLFKSYEDRGEQFKACVRAL
;
A
#
# COMPACT_ATOMS: atom_id res chain seq x y z
N MET A 1 -17.52 -12.00 12.96
CA MET A 1 -16.96 -13.20 12.28
C MET A 1 -17.61 -13.35 10.93
N SER A 2 -16.82 -13.44 9.86
CA SER A 2 -17.30 -13.58 8.48
C SER A 2 -17.57 -15.07 8.14
N ALA A 3 -18.48 -15.30 7.19
CA ALA A 3 -18.65 -16.62 6.60
C ALA A 3 -17.47 -16.93 5.65
N ILE A 4 -17.10 -18.20 5.58
CA ILE A 4 -16.10 -18.68 4.62
C ILE A 4 -16.77 -18.74 3.23
N LYS A 5 -16.07 -18.29 2.20
CA LYS A 5 -16.57 -18.37 0.81
C LYS A 5 -16.66 -19.83 0.37
N ASP A 6 -17.70 -20.19 -0.41
CA ASP A 6 -18.01 -21.58 -0.74
C ASP A 6 -16.85 -22.33 -1.41
N HIS A 7 -16.09 -21.68 -2.30
CA HIS A 7 -14.93 -22.32 -2.93
C HIS A 7 -13.82 -22.69 -1.94
N TYR A 8 -13.62 -21.88 -0.85
CA TYR A 8 -12.67 -22.24 0.20
C TYR A 8 -13.18 -23.37 1.08
N LYS A 9 -14.51 -23.44 1.34
CA LYS A 9 -15.10 -24.58 2.04
C LYS A 9 -14.86 -25.88 1.29
N GLN A 10 -15.09 -25.86 -0.04
CA GLN A 10 -14.84 -27.01 -0.89
C GLN A 10 -13.38 -27.48 -0.81
N MET A 11 -12.41 -26.54 -0.84
CA MET A 11 -10.98 -26.88 -0.68
C MET A 11 -10.70 -27.47 0.70
N LEU A 12 -11.23 -26.89 1.78
CA LEU A 12 -11.03 -27.42 3.13
C LEU A 12 -11.58 -28.84 3.27
N ASP A 13 -12.76 -29.10 2.68
CA ASP A 13 -13.40 -30.43 2.67
C ASP A 13 -12.57 -31.44 1.83
N GLU A 14 -12.06 -31.01 0.65
CA GLU A 14 -11.22 -31.82 -0.23
C GLU A 14 -9.93 -32.27 0.46
N TYR A 15 -9.31 -31.37 1.22
CA TYR A 15 -8.10 -31.66 1.99
C TYR A 15 -8.38 -32.24 3.39
N HIS A 16 -9.64 -32.53 3.71
CA HIS A 16 -10.07 -33.07 5.01
C HIS A 16 -9.64 -32.21 6.19
N ILE A 17 -9.58 -30.88 6.00
CA ILE A 17 -9.26 -29.92 7.04
C ILE A 17 -10.53 -29.61 7.84
N VAL A 18 -10.46 -29.81 9.15
CA VAL A 18 -11.58 -29.45 10.05
C VAL A 18 -11.68 -27.93 10.09
N TRP A 19 -12.86 -27.39 9.86
CA TRP A 19 -13.12 -25.97 9.85
C TRP A 19 -14.43 -25.60 10.54
N GLU A 20 -14.53 -24.36 10.98
CA GLU A 20 -15.75 -23.78 11.53
C GLU A 20 -15.91 -22.34 11.03
N GLU A 21 -17.15 -21.83 11.00
CA GLU A 21 -17.42 -20.46 10.62
C GLU A 21 -18.38 -19.79 11.62
N ARG A 22 -18.31 -18.46 11.73
CA ARG A 22 -19.13 -17.64 12.63
C ARG A 22 -18.99 -17.95 14.12
N GLN A 23 -18.11 -18.84 14.48
CA GLN A 23 -17.77 -19.20 15.86
C GLN A 23 -16.28 -19.50 15.96
N HIS A 24 -15.80 -19.56 17.19
CA HIS A 24 -14.48 -20.07 17.54
C HIS A 24 -14.66 -21.03 18.71
N THR A 25 -14.48 -22.33 18.46
CA THR A 25 -14.52 -23.34 19.52
C THR A 25 -13.22 -23.25 20.32
N GLU A 26 -13.34 -22.72 21.54
CA GLU A 26 -12.21 -22.42 22.42
C GLU A 26 -11.31 -23.63 22.65
N GLU A 27 -11.90 -24.80 22.91
CA GLU A 27 -11.15 -26.02 23.18
C GLU A 27 -10.25 -26.43 22.01
N LEU A 28 -10.72 -26.25 20.76
CA LEU A 28 -9.94 -26.57 19.56
C LEU A 28 -8.75 -25.62 19.41
N ILE A 29 -9.00 -24.32 19.53
CA ILE A 29 -7.98 -23.28 19.36
C ILE A 29 -6.94 -23.35 20.47
N LEU A 30 -7.37 -23.48 21.72
CA LEU A 30 -6.46 -23.54 22.85
C LEU A 30 -5.71 -24.88 22.99
N ASN A 31 -6.02 -25.87 22.18
CA ASN A 31 -5.25 -27.13 22.10
C ASN A 31 -4.26 -27.16 20.91
N ALA A 32 -4.11 -26.05 20.20
CA ALA A 32 -3.15 -25.93 19.11
C ALA A 32 -1.71 -25.73 19.64
N ASP A 33 -0.72 -26.26 18.93
CA ASP A 33 0.69 -26.03 19.20
C ASP A 33 1.13 -24.63 18.72
N GLU A 34 0.47 -24.09 17.69
CA GLU A 34 0.72 -22.78 17.10
C GLU A 34 -0.54 -22.24 16.41
N VAL A 35 -0.73 -20.93 16.41
CA VAL A 35 -1.88 -20.26 15.76
C VAL A 35 -1.39 -19.33 14.65
N VAL A 36 -1.83 -19.57 13.43
CA VAL A 36 -1.63 -18.64 12.30
C VAL A 36 -2.78 -17.63 12.29
N LYS A 37 -2.45 -16.36 12.54
CA LYS A 37 -3.45 -15.29 12.72
C LYS A 37 -3.59 -14.41 11.47
N SER A 38 -4.84 -14.15 11.04
CA SER A 38 -5.09 -13.08 10.06
C SER A 38 -4.69 -11.71 10.61
N PRO A 39 -4.01 -10.86 9.83
CA PRO A 39 -3.50 -9.56 10.32
C PRO A 39 -4.61 -8.61 10.78
N GLY A 40 -5.83 -8.75 10.26
CA GLY A 40 -6.99 -7.95 10.68
C GLY A 40 -7.51 -8.23 12.09
N ILE A 41 -7.14 -9.34 12.72
CA ILE A 41 -7.58 -9.67 14.08
C ILE A 41 -6.76 -8.86 15.10
N PRO A 42 -7.42 -8.03 15.96
CA PRO A 42 -6.71 -7.28 16.99
C PRO A 42 -6.05 -8.19 18.03
N GLY A 43 -4.91 -7.75 18.60
CA GLY A 43 -4.20 -8.50 19.64
C GLY A 43 -4.98 -8.60 20.97
N ASP A 44 -5.87 -7.66 21.22
CA ASP A 44 -6.77 -7.59 22.38
C ASP A 44 -8.11 -8.31 22.18
N ALA A 45 -8.32 -8.96 21.04
CA ALA A 45 -9.53 -9.78 20.83
C ALA A 45 -9.63 -10.88 21.91
N PRO A 46 -10.83 -11.17 22.44
CA PRO A 46 -10.99 -12.08 23.59
C PRO A 46 -10.30 -13.46 23.42
N MET A 47 -10.33 -14.02 22.22
CA MET A 47 -9.66 -15.28 21.94
C MET A 47 -8.13 -15.11 21.92
N MET A 48 -7.63 -13.97 21.41
CA MET A 48 -6.20 -13.68 21.37
C MET A 48 -5.61 -13.56 22.78
N LEU A 49 -6.34 -12.94 23.71
CA LEU A 49 -5.94 -12.84 25.11
C LEU A 49 -5.80 -14.23 25.76
N LYS A 50 -6.75 -15.13 25.49
CA LYS A 50 -6.70 -16.52 25.99
C LYS A 50 -5.53 -17.32 25.41
N ILE A 51 -5.24 -17.13 24.11
CA ILE A 51 -4.08 -17.74 23.43
C ILE A 51 -2.79 -17.27 24.09
N GLN A 52 -2.67 -15.97 24.35
CA GLN A 52 -1.50 -15.37 25.02
C GLN A 52 -1.36 -15.86 26.46
N GLU A 53 -2.46 -15.91 27.23
CA GLU A 53 -2.46 -16.42 28.60
C GLU A 53 -1.98 -17.88 28.67
N LYS A 54 -2.32 -18.67 27.66
CA LYS A 54 -1.89 -20.07 27.55
C LYS A 54 -0.47 -20.24 26.99
N GLY A 55 0.13 -19.16 26.51
CA GLY A 55 1.50 -19.16 25.95
C GLY A 55 1.60 -19.87 24.60
N ILE A 56 0.50 -19.96 23.82
CA ILE A 56 0.52 -20.54 22.48
C ILE A 56 1.13 -19.54 21.51
N PRO A 57 2.16 -19.92 20.72
CA PRO A 57 2.75 -19.07 19.71
C PRO A 57 1.72 -18.59 18.66
N VAL A 58 1.78 -17.30 18.33
CA VAL A 58 0.94 -16.69 17.29
C VAL A 58 1.84 -16.13 16.21
N ILE A 59 1.66 -16.60 14.99
CA ILE A 59 2.45 -16.20 13.83
C ILE A 59 1.59 -15.65 12.70
N SER A 60 2.21 -14.92 11.77
CA SER A 60 1.57 -14.51 10.52
C SER A 60 1.59 -15.65 9.50
N GLU A 61 0.73 -15.54 8.48
CA GLU A 61 0.78 -16.45 7.33
C GLU A 61 2.12 -16.36 6.58
N ILE A 62 2.74 -15.18 6.55
CA ILE A 62 4.06 -14.94 5.94
C ILE A 62 5.16 -15.71 6.70
N GLU A 63 5.15 -15.64 8.04
CA GLU A 63 6.06 -16.40 8.89
C GLU A 63 5.92 -17.90 8.66
N PHE A 64 4.68 -18.38 8.62
CA PHE A 64 4.39 -19.79 8.36
C PHE A 64 4.93 -20.24 6.98
N ALA A 65 4.60 -19.49 5.94
CA ALA A 65 4.97 -19.83 4.57
C ALA A 65 6.48 -19.79 4.33
N GLY A 66 7.18 -18.85 4.96
CA GLY A 66 8.64 -18.70 4.84
C GLY A 66 9.45 -19.92 5.28
N ARG A 67 8.86 -20.77 6.10
CA ARG A 67 9.50 -22.02 6.56
C ARG A 67 9.59 -23.12 5.48
N TYR A 68 8.83 -22.96 4.39
CA TYR A 68 8.65 -24.00 3.35
C TYR A 68 9.21 -23.60 1.99
N THR A 69 10.03 -22.57 1.90
CA THR A 69 10.64 -22.13 0.65
C THR A 69 12.03 -21.53 0.88
N ASP A 70 12.94 -21.79 -0.06
CA ASP A 70 14.27 -21.20 -0.13
C ASP A 70 14.34 -20.01 -1.11
N ALA A 71 13.21 -19.61 -1.68
CA ALA A 71 13.13 -18.48 -2.61
C ALA A 71 13.60 -17.18 -1.95
N LYS A 72 14.18 -16.29 -2.73
CA LYS A 72 14.60 -14.97 -2.24
C LYS A 72 13.42 -14.06 -1.99
N MET A 73 13.39 -13.45 -0.82
CA MET A 73 12.32 -12.59 -0.34
C MET A 73 12.68 -11.12 -0.50
N VAL A 74 11.97 -10.41 -1.37
CA VAL A 74 12.01 -8.95 -1.52
C VAL A 74 10.79 -8.39 -0.81
N CYS A 75 10.98 -7.76 0.33
CA CYS A 75 9.90 -7.36 1.23
C CYS A 75 9.78 -5.83 1.31
N ILE A 76 8.58 -5.32 1.16
CA ILE A 76 8.29 -3.90 1.12
C ILE A 76 7.32 -3.52 2.24
N THR A 77 7.72 -2.55 3.08
CA THR A 77 6.84 -1.90 4.05
C THR A 77 6.98 -0.39 4.02
N GLY A 78 6.17 0.29 4.79
CA GLY A 78 6.08 1.75 4.90
C GLY A 78 4.66 2.18 5.24
N SER A 79 4.44 3.43 5.52
CA SER A 79 3.08 3.96 5.66
C SER A 79 2.42 4.07 4.28
N ASN A 80 3.11 4.68 3.32
CA ASN A 80 2.62 4.92 1.96
C ASN A 80 3.55 4.33 0.90
N GLY A 81 3.04 4.13 -0.32
CA GLY A 81 3.83 3.66 -1.47
C GLY A 81 4.00 2.15 -1.60
N LYS A 82 3.73 1.37 -0.55
CA LYS A 82 3.94 -0.10 -0.53
C LYS A 82 3.44 -0.81 -1.79
N THR A 83 2.16 -0.69 -2.08
CA THR A 83 1.53 -1.40 -3.20
C THR A 83 2.13 -1.00 -4.55
N THR A 84 2.37 0.30 -4.75
CA THR A 84 2.96 0.80 -5.99
C THR A 84 4.38 0.24 -6.17
N THR A 85 5.22 0.35 -5.13
CA THR A 85 6.60 -0.15 -5.17
C THR A 85 6.65 -1.67 -5.36
N THR A 86 5.82 -2.42 -4.62
CA THR A 86 5.74 -3.88 -4.75
C THR A 86 5.33 -4.31 -6.16
N SER A 87 4.30 -3.66 -6.71
CA SER A 87 3.83 -3.96 -8.07
C SER A 87 4.84 -3.55 -9.14
N LEU A 88 5.54 -2.43 -8.93
CA LEU A 88 6.59 -1.95 -9.83
C LEU A 88 7.81 -2.90 -9.83
N ILE A 89 8.26 -3.34 -8.66
CA ILE A 89 9.34 -4.35 -8.55
C ILE A 89 8.91 -5.65 -9.25
N TYR A 90 7.71 -6.13 -8.97
CA TYR A 90 7.18 -7.33 -9.62
C TYR A 90 7.16 -7.18 -11.15
N HIS A 91 6.72 -6.02 -11.67
CA HIS A 91 6.74 -5.72 -13.09
C HIS A 91 8.16 -5.75 -13.68
N ILE A 92 9.14 -5.14 -13.00
CA ILE A 92 10.55 -5.16 -13.46
C ILE A 92 11.08 -6.59 -13.51
N PHE A 93 10.85 -7.41 -12.46
CA PHE A 93 11.30 -8.80 -12.42
C PHE A 93 10.66 -9.64 -13.52
N LYS A 94 9.35 -9.46 -13.76
CA LYS A 94 8.65 -10.14 -14.87
C LYS A 94 9.18 -9.71 -16.24
N SER A 95 9.44 -8.42 -16.44
CA SER A 95 10.01 -7.89 -17.68
C SER A 95 11.43 -8.42 -17.93
N ALA A 96 12.18 -8.68 -16.86
CA ALA A 96 13.50 -9.32 -16.92
C ALA A 96 13.44 -10.85 -17.13
N GLY A 97 12.26 -11.46 -17.17
CA GLY A 97 12.09 -12.92 -17.33
C GLY A 97 12.31 -13.74 -16.08
N TYR A 98 12.33 -13.12 -14.89
CA TYR A 98 12.49 -13.83 -13.63
C TYR A 98 11.26 -14.69 -13.30
N ASN A 99 11.50 -15.85 -12.70
CA ASN A 99 10.49 -16.71 -12.13
C ASN A 99 10.09 -16.17 -10.75
N VAL A 100 9.07 -15.30 -10.71
CA VAL A 100 8.74 -14.47 -9.52
C VAL A 100 7.26 -14.51 -9.18
N GLY A 101 6.95 -14.65 -7.88
CA GLY A 101 5.63 -14.56 -7.28
C GLY A 101 5.37 -13.17 -6.65
N LEU A 102 4.09 -12.78 -6.57
CA LEU A 102 3.62 -11.57 -5.91
C LEU A 102 2.71 -11.96 -4.75
N ALA A 103 3.07 -11.57 -3.53
CA ALA A 103 2.40 -12.05 -2.32
C ALA A 103 2.28 -10.99 -1.22
N GLY A 104 1.66 -11.35 -0.11
CA GLY A 104 1.52 -10.55 1.10
C GLY A 104 0.18 -9.82 1.18
N ASN A 105 0.21 -8.54 1.47
CA ASN A 105 -1.00 -7.70 1.57
C ASN A 105 -1.65 -7.42 0.20
N ILE A 106 -0.98 -7.80 -0.87
CA ILE A 106 -1.48 -7.81 -2.26
C ILE A 106 -1.10 -9.13 -2.93
N GLY A 107 -1.71 -9.42 -4.07
CA GLY A 107 -1.49 -10.66 -4.79
C GLY A 107 -2.21 -11.84 -4.15
N GLN A 108 -1.63 -13.01 -4.28
CA GLN A 108 -2.12 -14.23 -3.64
C GLN A 108 -1.38 -14.50 -2.33
N SER A 109 -2.02 -15.29 -1.43
CA SER A 109 -1.37 -15.77 -0.20
C SER A 109 0.00 -16.38 -0.49
N LEU A 110 1.02 -16.03 0.30
CA LEU A 110 2.36 -16.60 0.17
C LEU A 110 2.31 -18.10 0.40
N ALA A 111 1.59 -18.56 1.43
CA ALA A 111 1.46 -19.97 1.75
C ALA A 111 0.82 -20.76 0.60
N TYR A 112 -0.20 -20.21 -0.06
CA TYR A 112 -0.79 -20.83 -1.23
C TYR A 112 0.19 -20.96 -2.39
N GLN A 113 0.94 -19.90 -2.68
CA GLN A 113 1.94 -19.91 -3.75
C GLN A 113 3.10 -20.87 -3.45
N VAL A 114 3.60 -20.88 -2.22
CA VAL A 114 4.65 -21.84 -1.79
C VAL A 114 4.19 -23.30 -1.93
N ALA A 115 2.91 -23.56 -1.65
CA ALA A 115 2.34 -24.91 -1.80
C ALA A 115 2.07 -25.33 -3.25
N THR A 116 1.90 -24.39 -4.18
CA THR A 116 1.42 -24.68 -5.54
C THR A 116 2.33 -24.22 -6.66
N CYS A 117 3.34 -23.41 -6.37
CA CYS A 117 4.28 -22.84 -7.33
C CYS A 117 5.72 -23.01 -6.83
N ASP A 118 6.66 -23.01 -7.77
CA ASP A 118 8.10 -23.05 -7.48
C ASP A 118 8.73 -21.77 -8.05
N TYR A 119 8.69 -20.69 -7.27
CA TYR A 119 9.29 -19.42 -7.63
C TYR A 119 10.68 -19.26 -7.04
N ASP A 120 11.58 -18.60 -7.79
CA ASP A 120 12.92 -18.25 -7.32
C ASP A 120 12.92 -16.99 -6.43
N TYR A 121 11.91 -16.12 -6.63
CA TYR A 121 11.74 -14.86 -5.91
C TYR A 121 10.28 -14.66 -5.52
N TYR A 122 10.07 -14.05 -4.37
CA TYR A 122 8.80 -13.48 -3.96
C TYR A 122 8.94 -11.98 -3.69
N ILE A 123 8.08 -11.18 -4.31
CA ILE A 123 7.94 -9.76 -4.01
C ILE A 123 6.74 -9.63 -3.07
N ILE A 124 6.99 -9.16 -1.84
CA ILE A 124 6.03 -9.28 -0.73
C ILE A 124 5.71 -7.92 -0.15
N GLU A 125 4.44 -7.49 -0.26
CA GLU A 125 3.97 -6.33 0.50
C GLU A 125 3.69 -6.72 1.95
N LEU A 126 4.30 -6.04 2.91
CA LEU A 126 4.12 -6.29 4.34
C LEU A 126 3.46 -5.11 5.05
N SER A 127 2.32 -5.37 5.68
CA SER A 127 1.72 -4.46 6.65
C SER A 127 2.43 -4.57 8.00
N SER A 128 2.32 -3.54 8.85
CA SER A 128 2.82 -3.59 10.23
C SER A 128 2.21 -4.75 11.02
N PHE A 129 0.92 -5.04 10.81
CA PHE A 129 0.21 -6.14 11.47
C PHE A 129 0.71 -7.55 11.11
N GLN A 130 1.26 -7.72 9.90
CA GLN A 130 1.93 -8.97 9.52
C GLN A 130 3.29 -9.05 10.19
N LEU A 131 4.05 -7.95 10.19
CA LEU A 131 5.36 -7.85 10.82
C LEU A 131 5.31 -8.11 12.33
N ASP A 132 4.23 -7.72 13.03
CA ASP A 132 4.05 -7.96 14.47
C ASP A 132 4.12 -9.45 14.83
N ASN A 133 3.75 -10.34 13.92
CA ASN A 133 3.72 -11.79 14.13
C ASN A 133 4.69 -12.52 13.20
N MET A 134 5.87 -11.93 12.97
CA MET A 134 7.01 -12.53 12.26
C MET A 134 8.21 -12.58 13.20
N TYR A 135 8.89 -13.72 13.29
CA TYR A 135 9.95 -13.99 14.29
C TYR A 135 11.23 -14.54 13.66
N GLU A 136 11.13 -15.54 12.80
CA GLU A 136 12.25 -16.22 12.13
C GLU A 136 12.38 -15.86 10.66
N PHE A 137 11.31 -15.28 10.07
CA PHE A 137 11.30 -14.87 8.68
C PHE A 137 12.42 -13.88 8.38
N ARG A 138 13.11 -14.08 7.25
CA ARG A 138 14.21 -13.23 6.79
C ARG A 138 13.90 -12.63 5.43
N ALA A 139 13.98 -11.31 5.32
CA ALA A 139 13.93 -10.57 4.06
C ALA A 139 15.34 -10.46 3.47
N ASN A 140 15.59 -11.03 2.28
CA ASN A 140 16.87 -10.87 1.58
C ASN A 140 17.09 -9.42 1.12
N ILE A 141 16.01 -8.76 0.70
CA ILE A 141 15.97 -7.34 0.43
C ILE A 141 14.79 -6.76 1.20
N ALA A 142 15.06 -5.94 2.20
CA ALA A 142 14.06 -5.20 2.95
C ALA A 142 13.96 -3.77 2.43
N ILE A 143 12.75 -3.27 2.22
CA ILE A 143 12.48 -1.90 1.75
C ILE A 143 11.56 -1.21 2.73
N LEU A 144 12.00 -0.09 3.31
CA LEU A 144 11.22 0.77 4.18
C LEU A 144 11.07 2.15 3.52
N LEU A 145 9.88 2.40 2.96
CA LEU A 145 9.65 3.57 2.12
C LEU A 145 9.55 4.88 2.92
N ASN A 146 8.74 4.87 3.96
CA ASN A 146 8.47 6.02 4.83
C ASN A 146 7.70 5.60 6.08
N ILE A 147 7.71 6.48 7.09
CA ILE A 147 6.93 6.30 8.31
C ILE A 147 6.17 7.58 8.63
N THR A 148 4.85 7.56 8.49
CA THR A 148 3.93 8.62 8.89
C THR A 148 2.82 8.03 9.74
N PRO A 149 2.17 8.79 10.64
CA PRO A 149 1.10 8.28 11.49
C PRO A 149 -0.01 7.59 10.68
N ASP A 150 -0.26 6.33 10.99
CA ASP A 150 -1.35 5.53 10.41
C ASP A 150 -1.68 4.38 11.36
N HIS A 151 -2.94 3.95 11.41
CA HIS A 151 -3.39 2.82 12.23
C HIS A 151 -3.01 2.89 13.73
N LEU A 152 -2.86 4.09 14.30
CA LEU A 152 -2.42 4.28 15.69
C LEU A 152 -3.41 3.68 16.72
N ASP A 153 -4.67 3.55 16.35
CA ASP A 153 -5.70 2.83 17.13
C ASP A 153 -5.31 1.38 17.46
N ARG A 154 -4.50 0.75 16.60
CA ARG A 154 -3.98 -0.62 16.78
C ARG A 154 -2.69 -0.68 17.59
N TYR A 155 -2.05 0.45 17.85
CA TYR A 155 -0.77 0.62 18.57
C TYR A 155 -0.92 1.52 19.80
N ASN A 156 -2.06 1.42 20.50
CA ASN A 156 -2.34 2.18 21.72
C ASN A 156 -2.14 3.71 21.57
N TYR A 157 -2.32 4.23 20.35
CA TYR A 157 -1.98 5.61 19.98
C TYR A 157 -0.51 5.98 20.24
N ASN A 158 0.37 4.97 20.30
CA ASN A 158 1.80 5.12 20.48
C ASN A 158 2.54 4.98 19.14
N MET A 159 3.04 6.09 18.63
CA MET A 159 3.78 6.13 17.36
C MET A 159 5.02 5.23 17.38
N GLN A 160 5.70 5.08 18.53
CA GLN A 160 6.91 4.26 18.61
C GLN A 160 6.60 2.78 18.41
N GLU A 161 5.49 2.27 18.93
CA GLU A 161 5.08 0.87 18.69
C GLU A 161 4.84 0.60 17.20
N TYR A 162 4.23 1.55 16.47
CA TYR A 162 4.07 1.45 15.02
C TYR A 162 5.40 1.49 14.26
N VAL A 163 6.34 2.32 14.72
CA VAL A 163 7.71 2.39 14.17
C VAL A 163 8.43 1.06 14.38
N ASP A 164 8.41 0.56 15.61
CA ASP A 164 9.06 -0.70 15.99
C ASP A 164 8.50 -1.88 15.18
N ALA A 165 7.17 -1.93 14.99
CA ALA A 165 6.52 -2.92 14.14
C ALA A 165 7.08 -2.91 12.71
N LYS A 166 7.29 -1.73 12.09
CA LYS A 166 7.85 -1.64 10.75
C LYS A 166 9.32 -2.03 10.67
N PHE A 167 10.12 -1.68 11.68
CA PHE A 167 11.53 -2.04 11.75
C PHE A 167 11.76 -3.55 11.91
N ARG A 168 10.73 -4.31 12.31
CA ARG A 168 10.80 -5.78 12.32
C ARG A 168 11.06 -6.40 10.95
N ILE A 169 10.88 -5.67 9.84
CA ILE A 169 11.28 -6.13 8.51
C ILE A 169 12.78 -6.43 8.39
N LEU A 170 13.60 -5.88 9.29
CA LEU A 170 15.06 -6.04 9.33
C LEU A 170 15.52 -7.21 10.23
N GLN A 171 14.58 -7.77 10.99
CA GLN A 171 14.92 -8.89 11.88
C GLN A 171 15.48 -10.07 11.07
N ASN A 172 16.42 -10.78 11.62
CA ASN A 172 17.09 -11.93 11.00
C ASN A 172 17.89 -11.64 9.72
N GLN A 173 18.02 -10.39 9.29
CA GLN A 173 18.92 -10.01 8.21
C GLN A 173 20.39 -10.21 8.66
N THR A 174 21.23 -10.52 7.68
CA THR A 174 22.68 -10.71 7.82
C THR A 174 23.41 -9.71 6.93
N ASP A 175 24.74 -9.73 6.95
CA ASP A 175 25.61 -8.92 6.09
C ASP A 175 25.56 -9.29 4.58
N ASP A 176 24.88 -10.39 4.23
CA ASP A 176 24.57 -10.73 2.83
C ASP A 176 23.28 -10.07 2.31
N ASP A 177 22.46 -9.53 3.21
CA ASP A 177 21.16 -8.93 2.87
C ASP A 177 21.26 -7.43 2.59
N ALA A 178 20.18 -6.87 2.07
CA ALA A 178 20.09 -5.47 1.72
C ALA A 178 18.95 -4.76 2.44
N PHE A 179 19.20 -3.55 2.91
CA PHE A 179 18.19 -2.64 3.44
C PHE A 179 18.12 -1.37 2.59
N ILE A 180 17.01 -1.19 1.89
CA ILE A 180 16.71 -0.03 1.05
C ILE A 180 15.76 0.89 1.82
N PHE A 181 16.07 2.18 1.94
CA PHE A 181 15.25 3.10 2.71
C PHE A 181 15.36 4.54 2.21
N TRP A 182 14.32 5.33 2.49
CA TRP A 182 14.33 6.76 2.20
C TRP A 182 15.16 7.52 3.24
N ASN A 183 16.26 8.10 2.79
CA ASN A 183 17.23 8.76 3.64
C ASN A 183 16.73 10.08 4.24
N ASP A 184 15.72 10.72 3.64
CA ASP A 184 15.18 11.99 4.11
C ASP A 184 14.02 11.84 5.09
N ASP A 185 13.59 10.61 5.40
CA ASP A 185 12.58 10.35 6.43
C ASP A 185 13.19 10.54 7.83
N PRO A 186 12.72 11.53 8.61
CA PRO A 186 13.33 11.86 9.91
C PRO A 186 13.12 10.75 10.95
N ILE A 187 12.07 9.95 10.83
CA ILE A 187 11.80 8.84 11.74
C ILE A 187 12.74 7.69 11.42
N ILE A 188 12.88 7.32 10.15
CA ILE A 188 13.83 6.28 9.74
C ILE A 188 15.25 6.66 10.19
N GLN A 189 15.69 7.89 9.92
CA GLN A 189 17.02 8.35 10.32
C GLN A 189 17.27 8.26 11.83
N ARG A 190 16.29 8.66 12.63
CA ARG A 190 16.37 8.57 14.08
C ARG A 190 16.50 7.12 14.57
N GLU A 191 15.86 6.18 13.91
CA GLU A 191 15.79 4.78 14.32
C GLU A 191 16.98 3.94 13.84
N LEU A 192 17.69 4.34 12.76
CA LEU A 192 18.83 3.56 12.23
C LEU A 192 19.88 3.19 13.28
N SER A 193 20.17 4.08 14.24
CA SER A 193 21.14 3.85 15.29
C SER A 193 20.63 3.01 16.48
N LYS A 194 19.32 2.81 16.59
CA LYS A 194 18.69 2.12 17.71
C LYS A 194 18.50 0.63 17.45
N HIS A 195 18.40 0.26 16.17
CA HIS A 195 18.23 -1.12 15.74
C HIS A 195 19.59 -1.70 15.32
N GLY A 196 19.90 -2.92 15.76
CA GLY A 196 21.11 -3.63 15.34
C GLY A 196 21.00 -4.10 13.89
N ILE A 197 21.25 -3.20 12.93
CA ILE A 197 21.12 -3.48 11.51
C ILE A 197 22.37 -4.19 11.02
N HIS A 198 22.23 -5.41 10.53
CA HIS A 198 23.32 -6.20 9.95
C HIS A 198 23.40 -6.08 8.44
N ALA A 199 22.27 -5.82 7.77
CA ALA A 199 22.21 -5.70 6.32
C ALA A 199 23.03 -4.53 5.78
N LYS A 200 23.46 -4.63 4.53
CA LYS A 200 24.06 -3.52 3.78
C LYS A 200 23.02 -2.44 3.52
N LEU A 201 23.40 -1.20 3.74
CA LEU A 201 22.50 -0.03 3.60
C LEU A 201 22.51 0.50 2.17
N TYR A 202 21.33 0.72 1.60
CA TYR A 202 21.11 1.23 0.25
C TYR A 202 20.11 2.39 0.29
N PRO A 203 20.50 3.56 0.82
CA PRO A 203 19.61 4.72 0.92
C PRO A 203 19.33 5.36 -0.44
N PHE A 204 18.11 5.90 -0.60
CA PHE A 204 17.76 6.85 -1.65
C PHE A 204 17.32 8.18 -1.04
N ALA A 205 17.52 9.28 -1.77
CA ALA A 205 17.25 10.63 -1.28
C ALA A 205 16.69 11.56 -2.37
N GLU A 206 16.18 12.73 -1.98
CA GLU A 206 15.79 13.75 -2.95
C GLU A 206 17.02 14.29 -3.68
N ASP A 207 18.05 14.65 -2.94
CA ASP A 207 19.24 15.31 -3.48
C ASP A 207 20.43 14.36 -3.51
N LYS A 208 21.40 14.68 -4.37
CA LYS A 208 22.69 14.00 -4.42
C LYS A 208 23.45 14.17 -3.11
N ARG A 209 23.79 13.04 -2.49
CA ARG A 209 24.63 12.97 -1.27
C ARG A 209 25.56 11.79 -1.34
N GLU A 210 26.64 11.84 -0.55
CA GLU A 210 27.56 10.72 -0.44
C GLU A 210 26.82 9.49 0.13
N GLY A 211 27.02 8.33 -0.47
CA GLY A 211 26.47 7.06 -0.04
C GLY A 211 25.03 6.79 -0.49
N VAL A 212 24.31 7.71 -1.13
CA VAL A 212 22.98 7.42 -1.68
C VAL A 212 23.06 6.66 -2.99
N MET A 213 22.14 5.71 -3.18
CA MET A 213 22.09 4.81 -4.34
C MET A 213 21.21 5.33 -5.46
N ALA A 214 20.23 6.18 -5.14
CA ALA A 214 19.43 6.91 -6.12
C ALA A 214 19.04 8.28 -5.58
N TYR A 215 18.93 9.26 -6.46
CA TYR A 215 18.54 10.64 -6.15
C TYR A 215 17.95 11.33 -7.37
N THR A 216 17.33 12.49 -7.18
CA THR A 216 16.96 13.39 -8.28
C THR A 216 17.90 14.57 -8.37
N ASP A 217 18.13 15.05 -9.57
CA ASP A 217 18.80 16.32 -9.83
C ASP A 217 18.11 16.98 -11.04
N SER A 218 17.56 18.17 -10.82
CA SER A 218 16.72 18.84 -11.80
C SER A 218 15.55 17.94 -12.25
N ASP A 219 15.45 17.63 -13.54
CA ASP A 219 14.39 16.80 -14.11
C ASP A 219 14.81 15.34 -14.33
N GLU A 220 15.96 14.94 -13.81
CA GLU A 220 16.49 13.58 -13.98
C GLU A 220 16.48 12.77 -12.69
N LEU A 221 16.31 11.48 -12.83
CA LEU A 221 16.45 10.45 -11.82
C LEU A 221 17.76 9.70 -12.05
N TYR A 222 18.61 9.68 -11.03
CA TYR A 222 19.92 9.03 -11.06
C TYR A 222 19.97 7.79 -10.20
N PHE A 223 20.60 6.74 -10.72
CA PHE A 223 21.02 5.56 -9.98
C PHE A 223 22.54 5.48 -10.02
N THR A 224 23.17 5.16 -8.87
CA THR A 224 24.64 5.20 -8.74
C THR A 224 25.26 3.80 -8.67
N ALA A 225 24.55 2.83 -8.12
CA ALA A 225 25.04 1.47 -7.92
C ALA A 225 23.89 0.44 -7.91
N PRO A 226 24.15 -0.84 -8.22
CA PRO A 226 25.42 -1.37 -8.75
C PRO A 226 25.68 -0.99 -10.22
N TYR A 227 24.66 -0.51 -10.94
CA TYR A 227 24.78 -0.03 -12.32
C TYR A 227 24.38 1.44 -12.36
N ALA A 228 25.35 2.30 -12.70
CA ALA A 228 25.07 3.73 -12.87
C ALA A 228 24.28 3.99 -14.15
N PHE A 229 23.16 4.68 -14.03
CA PHE A 229 22.37 5.21 -15.14
C PHE A 229 21.47 6.35 -14.65
N ASN A 230 20.93 7.10 -15.60
CA ASN A 230 19.93 8.14 -15.34
C ASN A 230 18.80 8.03 -16.37
N MET A 231 17.67 8.66 -16.05
CA MET A 231 16.55 8.82 -16.95
C MET A 231 15.80 10.13 -16.63
N GLU A 232 15.20 10.71 -17.65
CA GLU A 232 14.33 11.88 -17.48
C GLU A 232 13.12 11.50 -16.65
N GLN A 233 12.66 12.40 -15.77
CA GLN A 233 11.45 12.16 -14.98
C GLN A 233 10.20 12.02 -15.87
N GLU A 234 10.19 12.68 -17.04
CA GLU A 234 9.12 12.57 -18.04
C GLU A 234 9.05 11.19 -18.69
N GLU A 235 10.15 10.43 -18.71
CA GLU A 235 10.15 9.03 -19.21
C GLU A 235 9.46 8.07 -18.24
N LEU A 236 9.29 8.44 -16.96
CA LEU A 236 8.65 7.60 -15.97
C LEU A 236 7.15 7.48 -16.23
N ALA A 237 6.64 6.26 -16.27
CA ALA A 237 5.21 6.00 -16.40
C ALA A 237 4.40 6.51 -15.19
N LEU A 238 5.02 6.56 -14.02
CA LEU A 238 4.43 7.07 -12.79
C LEU A 238 4.93 8.49 -12.51
N THR A 239 4.02 9.45 -12.47
CA THR A 239 4.32 10.85 -12.19
C THR A 239 4.13 11.21 -10.72
N GLY A 240 4.74 12.33 -10.31
CA GLY A 240 4.63 12.88 -8.96
C GLY A 240 5.73 12.40 -8.01
N LYS A 241 6.02 13.26 -7.02
CA LYS A 241 7.18 13.14 -6.11
C LYS A 241 7.31 11.79 -5.41
N HIS A 242 6.18 11.22 -4.92
CA HIS A 242 6.27 9.91 -4.26
C HIS A 242 6.58 8.79 -5.24
N ASN A 243 6.12 8.90 -6.48
CA ASN A 243 6.39 7.89 -7.47
C ASN A 243 7.84 7.91 -7.91
N LEU A 244 8.53 9.05 -7.79
CA LEU A 244 9.99 9.10 -7.89
C LEU A 244 10.64 8.23 -6.80
N TYR A 245 10.22 8.36 -5.54
CA TYR A 245 10.74 7.54 -4.44
C TYR A 245 10.42 6.06 -4.62
N ASN A 246 9.19 5.73 -5.05
CA ASN A 246 8.81 4.37 -5.37
C ASN A 246 9.68 3.79 -6.49
N SER A 247 9.98 4.60 -7.53
CA SER A 247 10.85 4.21 -8.66
C SER A 247 12.31 4.03 -8.24
N MET A 248 12.82 4.90 -7.35
CA MET A 248 14.17 4.74 -6.77
C MET A 248 14.30 3.43 -6.00
N ALA A 249 13.38 3.16 -5.09
CA ALA A 249 13.39 1.93 -4.29
C ALA A 249 13.29 0.68 -5.17
N ALA A 250 12.41 0.72 -6.19
CA ALA A 250 12.23 -0.38 -7.12
C ALA A 250 13.47 -0.61 -8.00
N GLY A 251 14.04 0.45 -8.54
CA GLY A 251 15.25 0.36 -9.39
C GLY A 251 16.47 -0.15 -8.61
N ILE A 252 16.68 0.29 -7.37
CA ILE A 252 17.75 -0.22 -6.50
C ILE A 252 17.54 -1.72 -6.25
N SER A 253 16.33 -2.12 -5.86
CA SER A 253 16.00 -3.53 -5.59
C SER A 253 16.26 -4.43 -6.80
N ALA A 254 15.82 -3.99 -7.98
CA ALA A 254 16.05 -4.70 -9.23
C ALA A 254 17.54 -4.81 -9.59
N SER A 255 18.28 -3.72 -9.44
CA SER A 255 19.74 -3.69 -9.69
C SER A 255 20.50 -4.63 -8.76
N LEU A 256 20.14 -4.67 -7.47
CA LEU A 256 20.73 -5.60 -6.49
C LEU A 256 20.41 -7.07 -6.80
N SER A 257 19.30 -7.31 -7.48
CA SER A 257 18.91 -8.64 -7.94
C SER A 257 19.56 -9.05 -9.28
N GLY A 258 20.45 -8.21 -9.86
CA GLY A 258 21.18 -8.48 -11.08
C GLY A 258 20.46 -8.13 -12.36
N ILE A 259 19.34 -7.39 -12.29
CA ILE A 259 18.60 -6.94 -13.48
C ILE A 259 19.34 -5.76 -14.13
N GLY A 260 19.58 -5.83 -15.43
CA GLY A 260 20.29 -4.82 -16.19
C GLY A 260 19.53 -3.50 -16.31
N LYS A 261 20.27 -2.40 -16.42
CA LYS A 261 19.73 -1.03 -16.43
C LYS A 261 18.75 -0.76 -17.59
N GLU A 262 18.94 -1.39 -18.74
CA GLU A 262 18.05 -1.26 -19.90
C GLU A 262 16.66 -1.79 -19.61
N VAL A 263 16.57 -2.96 -18.96
CA VAL A 263 15.29 -3.57 -18.54
C VAL A 263 14.63 -2.72 -17.45
N ILE A 264 15.42 -2.20 -16.51
CA ILE A 264 14.90 -1.32 -15.43
C ILE A 264 14.31 -0.05 -16.04
N ARG A 265 15.03 0.65 -16.95
CA ARG A 265 14.52 1.85 -17.64
C ARG A 265 13.21 1.56 -18.38
N GLU A 266 13.19 0.52 -19.21
CA GLU A 266 12.02 0.14 -19.99
C GLU A 266 10.83 -0.18 -19.07
N ALA A 267 11.05 -0.94 -18.00
CA ALA A 267 9.99 -1.28 -17.07
C ALA A 267 9.46 -0.05 -16.31
N LEU A 268 10.33 0.86 -15.88
CA LEU A 268 9.93 2.11 -15.23
C LEU A 268 9.12 3.03 -16.16
N SER A 269 9.40 3.00 -17.47
CA SER A 269 8.70 3.79 -18.48
C SER A 269 7.40 3.15 -18.98
N THR A 270 7.22 1.84 -18.83
CA THR A 270 6.06 1.10 -19.36
C THR A 270 5.07 0.64 -18.31
N PHE A 271 5.38 0.82 -17.03
CA PHE A 271 4.52 0.40 -15.93
C PHE A 271 3.18 1.14 -15.94
N ARG A 272 2.07 0.43 -16.08
CA ARG A 272 0.73 1.05 -16.20
C ARG A 272 0.11 1.50 -14.89
N GLY A 273 0.89 1.49 -13.79
CA GLY A 273 0.37 1.83 -12.46
C GLY A 273 -0.36 0.67 -11.79
N VAL A 274 -0.91 0.97 -10.63
CA VAL A 274 -1.73 0.04 -9.85
C VAL A 274 -3.18 0.46 -10.00
N GLU A 275 -4.04 -0.49 -10.30
CA GLU A 275 -5.48 -0.26 -10.40
C GLU A 275 -6.02 0.40 -9.11
N HIS A 276 -6.90 1.36 -9.27
CA HIS A 276 -7.48 2.18 -8.18
C HIS A 276 -6.49 3.09 -7.42
N ARG A 277 -5.29 3.34 -7.97
CA ARG A 277 -4.32 4.29 -7.40
C ARG A 277 -3.88 5.31 -8.44
N LEU A 278 -4.42 6.53 -8.37
CA LEU A 278 -4.28 7.60 -9.37
C LEU A 278 -4.43 7.07 -10.81
N GLU A 279 -5.29 6.06 -10.97
CA GLU A 279 -5.55 5.40 -12.23
C GLU A 279 -6.31 6.34 -13.16
N TYR A 280 -5.71 6.68 -14.28
CA TYR A 280 -6.42 7.43 -15.33
C TYR A 280 -7.51 6.55 -15.96
N VAL A 281 -8.77 7.00 -15.94
CA VAL A 281 -9.91 6.24 -16.45
C VAL A 281 -10.28 6.65 -17.84
N ALA A 282 -10.55 7.94 -18.05
CA ALA A 282 -10.95 8.51 -19.34
C ALA A 282 -10.93 10.04 -19.31
N ARG A 283 -10.92 10.65 -20.52
CA ARG A 283 -11.23 12.06 -20.71
C ARG A 283 -12.60 12.21 -21.33
N VAL A 284 -13.52 12.87 -20.61
CA VAL A 284 -14.88 13.10 -21.08
C VAL A 284 -15.14 14.61 -21.13
N ARG A 285 -15.52 15.16 -22.27
CA ARG A 285 -15.73 16.60 -22.49
C ARG A 285 -14.56 17.50 -22.09
N GLY A 286 -13.31 16.98 -22.24
CA GLY A 286 -12.10 17.72 -21.85
C GLY A 286 -11.81 17.68 -20.35
N VAL A 287 -12.50 16.87 -19.56
CA VAL A 287 -12.30 16.63 -18.13
C VAL A 287 -11.64 15.27 -17.96
N ASP A 288 -10.55 15.20 -17.19
CA ASP A 288 -9.85 13.97 -16.86
C ASP A 288 -10.47 13.31 -15.62
N TYR A 289 -10.81 12.03 -15.71
CA TYR A 289 -11.34 11.24 -14.59
C TYR A 289 -10.27 10.30 -14.05
N ILE A 290 -9.96 10.44 -12.74
CA ILE A 290 -8.87 9.74 -12.07
C ILE A 290 -9.42 8.95 -10.89
N ASN A 291 -9.12 7.65 -10.88
CA ASN A 291 -9.55 6.70 -9.86
C ASN A 291 -8.43 6.47 -8.83
N ASP A 292 -8.62 6.98 -7.63
CA ASP A 292 -7.76 6.75 -6.48
C ASP A 292 -8.56 6.13 -5.32
N SER A 293 -9.45 5.20 -5.64
CA SER A 293 -10.33 4.55 -4.65
C SER A 293 -9.57 3.88 -3.52
N LYS A 294 -8.30 3.54 -3.71
CA LYS A 294 -7.42 2.95 -2.69
C LYS A 294 -6.97 3.95 -1.61
N ALA A 295 -7.19 5.25 -1.80
CA ALA A 295 -6.94 6.28 -0.77
C ALA A 295 -7.99 6.20 0.36
N THR A 296 -7.78 5.30 1.30
CA THR A 296 -8.69 5.02 2.42
C THR A 296 -8.31 5.75 3.71
N ASN A 297 -7.38 6.70 3.64
CA ASN A 297 -6.96 7.61 4.71
C ASN A 297 -6.62 9.00 4.15
N VAL A 298 -6.56 10.00 5.04
CA VAL A 298 -6.33 11.40 4.69
C VAL A 298 -4.97 11.62 4.04
N ASN A 299 -3.93 10.97 4.56
CA ASN A 299 -2.58 11.10 4.03
C ASN A 299 -2.47 10.61 2.58
N SER A 300 -3.14 9.51 2.22
CA SER A 300 -3.18 9.05 0.82
C SER A 300 -3.86 10.07 -0.10
N CYS A 301 -4.96 10.69 0.35
CA CYS A 301 -5.64 11.74 -0.40
C CYS A 301 -4.78 13.01 -0.51
N TRP A 302 -4.02 13.36 0.52
CA TRP A 302 -3.06 14.48 0.47
C TRP A 302 -2.10 14.32 -0.71
N TYR A 303 -1.54 13.13 -0.85
CA TYR A 303 -0.64 12.81 -1.94
C TYR A 303 -1.35 12.82 -3.31
N ALA A 304 -2.55 12.29 -3.39
CA ALA A 304 -3.33 12.34 -4.62
C ALA A 304 -3.58 13.79 -5.04
N LEU A 305 -4.03 14.64 -4.13
CA LEU A 305 -4.24 16.06 -4.40
C LEU A 305 -2.94 16.78 -4.78
N GLN A 306 -1.83 16.49 -4.11
CA GLN A 306 -0.53 17.09 -4.44
C GLN A 306 -0.10 16.76 -5.87
N SER A 307 -0.39 15.55 -6.34
CA SER A 307 -0.07 15.09 -7.71
C SER A 307 -0.94 15.73 -8.79
N MET A 308 -2.08 16.34 -8.43
CA MET A 308 -2.95 16.99 -9.40
C MET A 308 -2.34 18.29 -9.91
N THR A 309 -2.25 18.41 -11.24
CA THR A 309 -1.79 19.63 -11.94
C THR A 309 -2.94 20.51 -12.43
N GLN A 310 -4.15 19.95 -12.50
CA GLN A 310 -5.37 20.63 -12.93
C GLN A 310 -6.24 21.01 -11.73
N LYS A 311 -7.12 22.01 -11.89
CA LYS A 311 -8.19 22.27 -10.93
C LYS A 311 -9.10 21.04 -10.87
N THR A 312 -9.52 20.66 -9.67
CA THR A 312 -10.06 19.32 -9.40
C THR A 312 -11.42 19.37 -8.71
N ILE A 313 -12.35 18.55 -9.17
CA ILE A 313 -13.53 18.14 -8.39
C ILE A 313 -13.13 16.91 -7.58
N LEU A 314 -13.17 17.01 -6.26
CA LEU A 314 -12.79 15.90 -5.37
C LEU A 314 -14.03 15.13 -4.91
N ILE A 315 -14.06 13.82 -5.15
CA ILE A 315 -15.03 12.90 -4.55
C ILE A 315 -14.40 12.32 -3.28
N ILE A 316 -14.98 12.67 -2.11
CA ILE A 316 -14.48 12.34 -0.79
C ILE A 316 -15.60 11.76 0.07
N GLY A 317 -15.29 10.86 1.00
CA GLY A 317 -16.27 10.28 1.93
C GLY A 317 -16.26 8.76 1.96
N GLY A 318 -17.10 8.22 2.83
CA GLY A 318 -17.18 6.81 3.17
C GLY A 318 -17.18 6.60 4.69
N LYS A 319 -16.80 5.42 5.15
CA LYS A 319 -16.72 5.12 6.58
C LYS A 319 -15.51 5.82 7.22
N ASP A 320 -15.77 6.94 7.90
CA ASP A 320 -14.76 7.69 8.68
C ASP A 320 -14.26 6.86 9.88
N LYS A 321 -12.96 6.92 10.14
CA LYS A 321 -12.28 6.23 11.23
C LYS A 321 -11.65 7.20 12.24
N GLY A 322 -12.18 8.42 12.34
CA GLY A 322 -11.61 9.47 13.18
C GLY A 322 -10.63 10.37 12.41
N ASN A 323 -10.82 10.53 11.11
CA ASN A 323 -9.96 11.32 10.24
C ASN A 323 -9.79 12.78 10.74
N ASP A 324 -8.58 13.30 10.65
CA ASP A 324 -8.27 14.72 10.75
C ASP A 324 -8.08 15.31 9.35
N TYR A 325 -9.05 16.08 8.87
CA TYR A 325 -9.00 16.68 7.54
C TYR A 325 -8.15 17.95 7.45
N THR A 326 -7.60 18.44 8.57
CA THR A 326 -6.72 19.61 8.56
C THR A 326 -5.49 19.40 7.70
N GLU A 327 -5.00 18.17 7.60
CA GLU A 327 -3.85 17.80 6.78
C GLU A 327 -4.02 18.11 5.28
N ILE A 328 -5.26 18.02 4.75
CA ILE A 328 -5.55 18.28 3.33
C ILE A 328 -6.19 19.63 3.07
N ALA A 329 -6.47 20.42 4.12
CA ALA A 329 -7.25 21.66 4.04
C ALA A 329 -6.68 22.66 3.01
N ASP A 330 -5.37 22.89 3.06
CA ASP A 330 -4.72 23.87 2.18
C ASP A 330 -4.70 23.41 0.73
N LEU A 331 -4.46 22.12 0.47
CA LEU A 331 -4.52 21.55 -0.88
C LEU A 331 -5.94 21.59 -1.44
N VAL A 332 -6.95 21.35 -0.62
CA VAL A 332 -8.36 21.48 -1.05
C VAL A 332 -8.67 22.91 -1.43
N ARG A 333 -8.27 23.92 -0.63
CA ARG A 333 -8.46 25.33 -0.99
C ARG A 333 -7.71 25.74 -2.24
N GLU A 334 -6.49 25.23 -2.41
CA GLU A 334 -5.64 25.60 -3.55
C GLU A 334 -6.12 24.93 -4.85
N LYS A 335 -6.44 23.64 -4.80
CA LYS A 335 -6.62 22.81 -6.00
C LYS A 335 -8.07 22.46 -6.34
N CYS A 336 -8.94 22.40 -5.34
CA CYS A 336 -10.33 22.00 -5.60
C CYS A 336 -11.20 23.18 -6.05
N VAL A 337 -12.10 22.89 -6.97
CA VAL A 337 -13.16 23.80 -7.47
C VAL A 337 -14.56 23.28 -7.15
N GLY A 338 -14.65 22.10 -6.53
CA GLY A 338 -15.89 21.51 -6.04
C GLY A 338 -15.60 20.25 -5.25
N LEU A 339 -16.53 19.89 -4.36
CA LEU A 339 -16.47 18.72 -3.53
C LEU A 339 -17.73 17.87 -3.71
N ILE A 340 -17.55 16.56 -3.69
CA ILE A 340 -18.66 15.61 -3.72
C ILE A 340 -18.50 14.70 -2.52
N TYR A 341 -19.40 14.82 -1.54
CA TYR A 341 -19.43 13.98 -0.37
C TYR A 341 -20.20 12.70 -0.68
N MET A 342 -19.52 11.56 -0.63
CA MET A 342 -20.10 10.28 -0.97
C MET A 342 -19.98 9.31 0.21
N GLY A 343 -21.06 9.16 0.97
CA GLY A 343 -21.11 8.30 2.14
C GLY A 343 -22.51 8.25 2.75
N LEU A 344 -22.73 7.35 3.70
CA LEU A 344 -23.97 7.29 4.49
C LEU A 344 -24.01 8.41 5.55
N HIS A 345 -22.86 8.88 6.02
CA HIS A 345 -22.69 9.85 7.10
C HIS A 345 -21.64 10.89 6.69
N ASN A 346 -22.09 12.03 6.18
CA ASN A 346 -21.22 13.08 5.66
C ASN A 346 -21.17 14.33 6.55
N GLU A 347 -21.78 14.29 7.75
CA GLU A 347 -21.91 15.44 8.67
C GLU A 347 -20.54 16.05 9.00
N LYS A 348 -19.52 15.25 9.24
CA LYS A 348 -18.17 15.70 9.54
C LYS A 348 -17.50 16.39 8.36
N LEU A 349 -17.78 15.94 7.12
CA LEU A 349 -17.30 16.60 5.91
C LEU A 349 -17.95 17.97 5.73
N HIS A 350 -19.26 18.07 5.95
CA HIS A 350 -19.97 19.34 5.97
C HIS A 350 -19.42 20.30 7.02
N GLU A 351 -19.27 19.84 8.28
CA GLU A 351 -18.72 20.64 9.34
C GLU A 351 -17.34 21.21 9.00
N PHE A 352 -16.49 20.41 8.36
CA PHE A 352 -15.10 20.78 8.08
C PHE A 352 -14.95 21.60 6.79
N PHE A 353 -15.58 21.17 5.66
CA PHE A 353 -15.29 21.73 4.34
C PHE A 353 -16.31 22.77 3.85
N ASP A 354 -17.56 22.83 4.34
CA ASP A 354 -18.54 23.82 3.89
C ASP A 354 -18.08 25.28 4.15
N PRO A 355 -17.31 25.57 5.25
CA PRO A 355 -16.73 26.90 5.44
C PRO A 355 -15.74 27.35 4.36
N PHE A 356 -15.29 26.46 3.47
CA PHE A 356 -14.39 26.82 2.36
C PHE A 356 -15.16 27.49 1.20
N GLY A 357 -16.48 27.43 1.19
CA GLY A 357 -17.32 28.08 0.19
C GLY A 357 -17.25 27.47 -1.23
N LEU A 358 -16.76 26.25 -1.35
CA LEU A 358 -16.73 25.52 -2.62
C LEU A 358 -18.14 24.97 -2.94
N PRO A 359 -18.49 24.79 -4.23
CA PRO A 359 -19.69 24.04 -4.60
C PRO A 359 -19.63 22.61 -4.05
N VAL A 360 -20.72 22.17 -3.42
CA VAL A 360 -20.83 20.85 -2.81
C VAL A 360 -22.00 20.07 -3.39
N ALA A 361 -21.83 18.77 -3.59
CA ALA A 361 -22.91 17.80 -3.82
C ALA A 361 -22.79 16.69 -2.77
N ASP A 362 -23.93 16.31 -2.15
CA ASP A 362 -24.03 15.20 -1.20
C ASP A 362 -24.77 14.04 -1.84
N VAL A 363 -24.16 12.86 -1.87
CA VAL A 363 -24.67 11.71 -2.63
C VAL A 363 -24.41 10.39 -1.89
N GLN A 364 -25.21 9.37 -2.22
CA GLN A 364 -25.13 8.05 -1.61
C GLN A 364 -24.94 6.91 -2.65
N SER A 365 -24.55 7.26 -3.86
CA SER A 365 -24.19 6.24 -4.86
C SER A 365 -23.06 6.74 -5.77
N MET A 366 -22.31 5.81 -6.34
CA MET A 366 -21.25 6.16 -7.32
C MET A 366 -21.82 6.80 -8.57
N LYS A 367 -22.98 6.35 -9.03
CA LYS A 367 -23.64 6.96 -10.20
C LYS A 367 -23.95 8.42 -9.95
N ASP A 368 -24.56 8.75 -8.81
CA ASP A 368 -24.89 10.14 -8.48
C ASP A 368 -23.64 11.00 -8.30
N ALA A 369 -22.55 10.43 -7.75
CA ALA A 369 -21.26 11.11 -7.63
C ALA A 369 -20.66 11.46 -8.99
N VAL A 370 -20.64 10.51 -9.93
CA VAL A 370 -20.13 10.75 -11.29
C VAL A 370 -21.04 11.71 -12.06
N ASP A 371 -22.36 11.59 -11.94
CA ASP A 371 -23.32 12.51 -12.55
C ASP A 371 -23.19 13.94 -11.98
N ALA A 372 -22.93 14.10 -10.69
CA ALA A 372 -22.67 15.40 -10.07
C ALA A 372 -21.34 15.98 -10.58
N ALA A 373 -20.27 15.17 -10.61
CA ALA A 373 -18.98 15.56 -11.14
C ALA A 373 -19.09 16.03 -12.61
N TYR A 374 -19.82 15.30 -13.45
CA TYR A 374 -20.05 15.64 -14.84
C TYR A 374 -20.74 17.00 -15.02
N ARG A 375 -21.68 17.36 -14.12
CA ARG A 375 -22.36 18.67 -14.14
C ARG A 375 -21.48 19.80 -13.62
N MET A 376 -20.62 19.53 -12.65
CA MET A 376 -19.80 20.55 -11.97
C MET A 376 -18.52 20.87 -12.74
N ALA A 377 -17.86 19.85 -13.32
CA ALA A 377 -16.56 20.00 -13.95
C ALA A 377 -16.62 20.71 -15.32
N LYS A 378 -15.58 21.51 -15.59
CA LYS A 378 -15.37 22.23 -16.84
C LYS A 378 -14.19 21.65 -17.60
N SER A 379 -14.17 21.86 -18.93
CA SER A 379 -13.04 21.45 -19.76
C SER A 379 -11.70 22.00 -19.22
N GLY A 380 -10.69 21.15 -19.12
CA GLY A 380 -9.38 21.45 -18.55
C GLY A 380 -9.26 21.13 -17.05
N GLU A 381 -10.37 20.77 -16.39
CA GLU A 381 -10.36 20.32 -14.99
C GLU A 381 -10.27 18.79 -14.90
N ALA A 382 -10.09 18.29 -13.68
CA ALA A 382 -10.09 16.87 -13.37
C ALA A 382 -11.17 16.50 -12.35
N VAL A 383 -11.62 15.26 -12.38
CA VAL A 383 -12.44 14.61 -11.36
C VAL A 383 -11.58 13.54 -10.70
N LEU A 384 -11.37 13.68 -9.40
CA LEU A 384 -10.53 12.76 -8.60
C LEU A 384 -11.42 12.03 -7.58
N LEU A 385 -11.51 10.71 -7.70
CA LEU A 385 -12.05 9.85 -6.65
C LEU A 385 -10.91 9.54 -5.66
N SER A 386 -10.78 10.28 -4.56
CA SER A 386 -9.79 10.03 -3.49
C SER A 386 -10.45 10.17 -2.12
N PRO A 387 -11.10 9.11 -1.64
CA PRO A 387 -12.17 9.19 -0.64
C PRO A 387 -11.74 9.54 0.79
N CYS A 388 -10.48 9.44 1.18
CA CYS A 388 -9.96 9.53 2.56
C CYS A 388 -10.51 8.48 3.53
N CYS A 389 -11.55 7.76 3.16
CA CYS A 389 -12.34 6.88 4.03
C CYS A 389 -12.39 5.45 3.50
N ALA A 390 -12.59 4.51 4.42
CA ALA A 390 -12.91 3.14 4.04
C ALA A 390 -14.24 3.08 3.28
N SER A 391 -14.41 2.06 2.43
CA SER A 391 -15.53 1.94 1.49
C SER A 391 -16.74 1.16 2.02
N PHE A 392 -16.63 0.58 3.21
CA PHE A 392 -17.56 -0.45 3.71
C PHE A 392 -18.96 0.05 4.14
N ASP A 393 -19.25 1.32 3.96
CA ASP A 393 -20.58 1.90 4.16
C ASP A 393 -21.47 1.72 2.91
N LEU A 394 -20.96 2.01 1.72
CA LEU A 394 -21.71 1.94 0.46
C LEU A 394 -21.24 0.80 -0.46
N PHE A 395 -20.04 0.27 -0.27
CA PHE A 395 -19.40 -0.69 -1.18
C PHE A 395 -18.84 -1.90 -0.44
N LYS A 396 -18.64 -3.00 -1.16
CA LYS A 396 -18.08 -4.24 -0.61
C LYS A 396 -16.59 -4.10 -0.27
N SER A 397 -15.86 -3.32 -1.05
CA SER A 397 -14.43 -3.06 -0.88
C SER A 397 -14.03 -1.80 -1.65
N TYR A 398 -12.78 -1.33 -1.51
CA TYR A 398 -12.28 -0.20 -2.30
C TYR A 398 -12.16 -0.56 -3.79
N GLU A 399 -11.91 -1.82 -4.12
CA GLU A 399 -11.92 -2.32 -5.50
C GLU A 399 -13.30 -2.18 -6.11
N ASP A 400 -14.34 -2.66 -5.41
CA ASP A 400 -15.73 -2.53 -5.86
C ASP A 400 -16.10 -1.05 -6.07
N ARG A 401 -15.70 -0.16 -5.16
CA ARG A 401 -15.88 1.29 -5.31
C ARG A 401 -15.19 1.84 -6.55
N GLY A 402 -13.95 1.43 -6.79
CA GLY A 402 -13.17 1.87 -7.95
C GLY A 402 -13.69 1.31 -9.27
N GLU A 403 -14.14 0.04 -9.31
CA GLU A 403 -14.77 -0.55 -10.50
C GLU A 403 -16.07 0.15 -10.86
N GLN A 404 -16.93 0.45 -9.87
CA GLN A 404 -18.16 1.20 -10.11
C GLN A 404 -17.86 2.62 -10.64
N PHE A 405 -16.81 3.29 -10.14
CA PHE A 405 -16.36 4.57 -10.68
C PHE A 405 -15.98 4.47 -12.16
N LYS A 406 -15.13 3.50 -12.50
CA LYS A 406 -14.70 3.26 -13.89
C LYS A 406 -15.89 2.97 -14.79
N ALA A 407 -16.82 2.14 -14.33
CA ALA A 407 -18.02 1.79 -15.09
C ALA A 407 -18.93 3.01 -15.32
N CYS A 408 -19.18 3.83 -14.29
CA CYS A 408 -19.98 5.04 -14.40
C CYS A 408 -19.34 6.08 -15.32
N VAL A 409 -18.02 6.29 -15.23
CA VAL A 409 -17.29 7.22 -16.09
C VAL A 409 -17.32 6.78 -17.55
N ARG A 410 -17.17 5.48 -17.83
CA ARG A 410 -17.23 4.94 -19.20
C ARG A 410 -18.64 4.98 -19.80
N ALA A 411 -19.65 5.16 -18.98
CA ALA A 411 -21.04 5.28 -19.40
C ALA A 411 -21.50 6.74 -19.68
N LEU A 412 -20.65 7.76 -19.40
CA LEU A 412 -20.86 9.16 -19.74
C LEU A 412 -20.77 9.40 -21.24
#